data_f9c4508fd70cdde36e84796d06a911c4
#
_entry.id   f9c4508fd70cdde36e84796d06a911c4
#
_cell.length_a   1.000
_cell.length_b   1.000
_cell.length_c   1.000
_cell.angle_alpha   90.00
_cell.angle_beta   90.00
_cell.angle_gamma   90.00
#
_symmetry.space_group_name_H-M   'P 1'
#
loop_
_entity.id
_entity.type
_entity.pdbx_description
1 polymer ?
#
loop_
_entity_poly.entity_id
_entity_poly.type
_entity_poly.pdbx_seq_one_letter_code
_entity_poly.pdbx_strand_id
1 'polypeptide(L)'
;DADTSFVVTEDQEQVDKILSIIDQLPGLKGIIYDDGRGLGEYEEPLLKSFDSIQELGKSADSASYESDVRAITSDTIAYMCYTSGTTGRPKGVMLSHSNMLCVGRAFTAVEDVRETDDFISYLPMAWVGDATYSVVTSILTGASTNCPESPETLQRDLRELGPTGLIAAPRVWESILSEIQVKAEDLSGIKRAVFNKFKDAAIEYRRK
;
A
#
# COMPACT_ATOMS: atom_id res chain seq x y z
N ASP A 1 8.43 19.15 9.28
CA ASP A 1 9.06 18.08 10.07
C ASP A 1 9.84 17.08 9.21
N ALA A 2 9.46 16.87 7.93
CA ALA A 2 10.12 15.91 7.04
C ALA A 2 10.98 16.56 5.95
N ASP A 3 11.08 17.88 5.93
CA ASP A 3 11.79 18.66 4.88
C ASP A 3 11.43 18.19 3.46
N THR A 4 10.14 17.94 3.25
CA THR A 4 9.60 17.36 2.01
C THR A 4 9.88 18.29 0.84
N SER A 5 10.58 17.79 -0.18
CA SER A 5 10.87 18.53 -1.41
C SER A 5 9.85 18.28 -2.51
N PHE A 6 9.23 17.12 -2.55
CA PHE A 6 8.23 16.75 -3.54
C PHE A 6 7.04 16.07 -2.86
N VAL A 7 5.85 16.33 -3.36
CA VAL A 7 4.61 15.67 -2.94
C VAL A 7 3.99 14.97 -4.14
N VAL A 8 3.60 13.73 -3.99
CA VAL A 8 2.79 13.00 -4.97
C VAL A 8 1.37 12.93 -4.44
N THR A 9 0.41 13.31 -5.26
CA THR A 9 -1.01 13.38 -4.93
C THR A 9 -1.81 12.56 -5.94
N GLU A 10 -2.92 12.01 -5.50
CA GLU A 10 -3.81 11.26 -6.38
C GLU A 10 -4.62 12.20 -7.27
N ASP A 11 -5.33 13.16 -6.69
CA ASP A 11 -6.37 13.96 -7.34
C ASP A 11 -6.36 15.44 -6.93
N GLN A 12 -7.35 16.19 -7.47
CA GLN A 12 -7.57 17.61 -7.17
C GLN A 12 -7.74 17.87 -5.68
N GLU A 13 -8.48 17.04 -4.94
CA GLU A 13 -8.73 17.27 -3.50
C GLU A 13 -7.41 17.30 -2.71
N GLN A 14 -6.49 16.40 -3.04
CA GLN A 14 -5.19 16.36 -2.38
C GLN A 14 -4.29 17.52 -2.83
N VAL A 15 -4.35 17.93 -4.11
CA VAL A 15 -3.66 19.12 -4.61
C VAL A 15 -4.12 20.37 -3.84
N ASP A 16 -5.42 20.57 -3.70
CA ASP A 16 -5.99 21.72 -2.98
C ASP A 16 -5.52 21.79 -1.53
N LYS A 17 -5.42 20.65 -0.86
CA LYS A 17 -4.88 20.58 0.51
C LYS A 17 -3.45 21.09 0.58
N ILE A 18 -2.59 20.71 -0.38
CA ILE A 18 -1.20 21.19 -0.41
C ILE A 18 -1.15 22.68 -0.75
N LEU A 19 -1.92 23.13 -1.73
CA LEU A 19 -1.97 24.54 -2.13
C LEU A 19 -2.46 25.43 -0.98
N SER A 20 -3.39 24.95 -0.15
CA SER A 20 -3.88 25.71 1.00
C SER A 20 -2.82 26.02 2.06
N ILE A 21 -1.71 25.30 2.06
CA ILE A 21 -0.59 25.46 2.99
C ILE A 21 0.74 25.75 2.31
N ILE A 22 0.75 26.07 1.02
CA ILE A 22 1.96 26.19 0.22
C ILE A 22 2.95 27.21 0.78
N ASP A 23 2.46 28.32 1.32
CA ASP A 23 3.27 29.35 1.97
C ASP A 23 4.02 28.84 3.22
N GLN A 24 3.57 27.74 3.80
CA GLN A 24 4.21 27.08 4.94
C GLN A 24 5.24 26.02 4.52
N LEU A 25 5.41 25.81 3.21
CA LEU A 25 6.25 24.78 2.62
C LEU A 25 7.37 25.40 1.73
N PRO A 26 8.25 26.25 2.26
CA PRO A 26 9.23 26.97 1.45
C PRO A 26 10.28 26.05 0.79
N GLY A 27 10.40 24.81 1.24
CA GLY A 27 11.31 23.81 0.65
C GLY A 27 10.69 22.96 -0.46
N LEU A 28 9.37 23.13 -0.72
CA LEU A 28 8.66 22.35 -1.74
C LEU A 28 9.12 22.75 -3.15
N LYS A 29 9.48 21.76 -3.96
CA LYS A 29 10.00 21.90 -5.33
C LYS A 29 9.04 21.40 -6.40
N GLY A 30 8.06 20.59 -6.02
CA GLY A 30 7.06 20.08 -6.95
C GLY A 30 5.91 19.35 -6.28
N ILE A 31 4.74 19.48 -6.90
CA ILE A 31 3.50 18.77 -6.58
C ILE A 31 3.17 17.93 -7.81
N ILE A 32 3.19 16.62 -7.67
CA ILE A 32 3.00 15.69 -8.76
C ILE A 32 1.62 15.04 -8.57
N TYR A 33 0.74 15.18 -9.55
CA TYR A 33 -0.60 14.58 -9.52
C TYR A 33 -0.72 13.44 -10.54
N ASP A 34 -1.53 12.45 -10.21
CA ASP A 34 -1.89 11.34 -11.09
C ASP A 34 -3.15 11.66 -11.90
N ASP A 35 -4.26 11.90 -11.23
CA ASP A 35 -5.54 12.26 -11.88
C ASP A 35 -5.64 13.78 -12.10
N GLY A 36 -5.60 14.20 -13.37
CA GLY A 36 -5.68 15.61 -13.78
C GLY A 36 -7.10 16.19 -13.87
N ARG A 37 -8.13 15.43 -13.54
CA ARG A 37 -9.51 15.93 -13.58
C ARG A 37 -9.69 17.08 -12.59
N GLY A 38 -10.26 18.19 -13.08
CA GLY A 38 -10.47 19.40 -12.30
C GLY A 38 -9.26 20.32 -12.19
N LEU A 39 -8.07 19.92 -12.65
CA LEU A 39 -6.83 20.70 -12.52
C LEU A 39 -6.49 21.58 -13.74
N GLY A 40 -7.32 21.58 -14.79
CA GLY A 40 -7.02 22.29 -16.05
C GLY A 40 -6.86 23.81 -15.95
N GLU A 41 -7.47 24.43 -14.94
CA GLU A 41 -7.41 25.90 -14.73
C GLU A 41 -6.36 26.32 -13.68
N TYR A 42 -5.55 25.39 -13.18
CA TYR A 42 -4.56 25.68 -12.15
C TYR A 42 -3.27 26.26 -12.77
N GLU A 43 -2.90 27.47 -12.36
CA GLU A 43 -1.69 28.18 -12.82
C GLU A 43 -0.50 28.05 -11.85
N GLU A 44 -0.42 26.94 -11.07
CA GLU A 44 0.66 26.73 -10.11
C GLU A 44 1.91 26.14 -10.80
N PRO A 45 3.06 26.86 -10.80
CA PRO A 45 4.27 26.39 -11.50
C PRO A 45 4.85 25.08 -10.95
N LEU A 46 4.62 24.78 -9.66
CA LEU A 46 5.10 23.57 -9.01
C LEU A 46 4.24 22.34 -9.37
N LEU A 47 3.05 22.55 -9.95
CA LEU A 47 2.11 21.48 -10.28
C LEU A 47 2.52 20.79 -11.59
N LYS A 48 2.71 19.48 -11.54
CA LYS A 48 3.11 18.64 -12.68
C LYS A 48 2.29 17.35 -12.70
N SER A 49 1.89 16.90 -13.89
CA SER A 49 1.31 15.56 -14.01
C SER A 49 2.38 14.48 -13.87
N PHE A 50 2.00 13.31 -13.38
CA PHE A 50 2.89 12.15 -13.29
C PHE A 50 3.47 11.80 -14.68
N ASP A 51 2.64 11.81 -15.72
CA ASP A 51 3.09 11.60 -17.11
C ASP A 51 4.16 12.58 -17.53
N SER A 52 4.04 13.88 -17.18
CA SER A 52 5.04 14.88 -17.54
C SER A 52 6.38 14.64 -16.85
N ILE A 53 6.37 14.12 -15.62
CA ILE A 53 7.59 13.72 -14.91
C ILE A 53 8.23 12.49 -15.57
N GLN A 54 7.43 11.51 -16.00
CA GLN A 54 7.94 10.36 -16.75
C GLN A 54 8.60 10.78 -18.06
N GLU A 55 8.01 11.71 -18.81
CA GLU A 55 8.61 12.24 -20.05
C GLU A 55 9.94 12.96 -19.78
N LEU A 56 10.02 13.77 -18.71
CA LEU A 56 11.28 14.37 -18.29
C LEU A 56 12.35 13.31 -17.96
N GLY A 57 11.93 12.22 -17.28
CA GLY A 57 12.81 11.12 -16.92
C GLY A 57 13.45 10.41 -18.12
N LYS A 58 12.77 10.35 -19.29
CA LYS A 58 13.33 9.74 -20.52
C LYS A 58 14.57 10.46 -21.04
N SER A 59 14.71 11.75 -20.77
CA SER A 59 15.86 12.57 -21.17
C SER A 59 16.90 12.79 -20.06
N ALA A 60 16.64 12.25 -18.86
CA ALA A 60 17.53 12.42 -17.71
C ALA A 60 18.81 11.58 -17.85
N ASP A 61 19.91 12.11 -17.30
CA ASP A 61 21.18 11.39 -17.24
C ASP A 61 21.10 10.22 -16.24
N SER A 62 21.14 9.00 -16.77
CA SER A 62 21.11 7.78 -15.95
C SER A 62 22.34 7.61 -15.05
N ALA A 63 23.50 8.20 -15.43
CA ALA A 63 24.74 8.05 -14.67
C ALA A 63 24.65 8.73 -13.29
N SER A 64 24.01 9.92 -13.22
CA SER A 64 23.74 10.59 -11.95
C SER A 64 22.85 9.75 -11.04
N TYR A 65 21.75 9.24 -11.56
CA TYR A 65 20.82 8.37 -10.83
C TYR A 65 21.53 7.11 -10.31
N GLU A 66 22.30 6.42 -11.16
CA GLU A 66 23.04 5.23 -10.73
C GLU A 66 24.06 5.54 -9.63
N SER A 67 24.72 6.70 -9.68
CA SER A 67 25.64 7.14 -8.64
C SER A 67 24.92 7.32 -7.30
N ASP A 68 23.75 7.96 -7.31
CA ASP A 68 22.94 8.19 -6.12
C ASP A 68 22.45 6.88 -5.54
N VAL A 69 21.97 5.96 -6.38
CA VAL A 69 21.54 4.62 -5.93
C VAL A 69 22.70 3.85 -5.28
N ARG A 70 23.92 3.92 -5.85
CA ARG A 70 25.10 3.25 -5.27
C ARG A 70 25.59 3.88 -3.97
N ALA A 71 25.25 5.15 -3.71
CA ALA A 71 25.57 5.82 -2.45
C ALA A 71 24.63 5.43 -1.29
N ILE A 72 23.52 4.78 -1.58
CA ILE A 72 22.57 4.30 -0.56
C ILE A 72 23.25 3.21 0.30
N THR A 73 23.12 3.36 1.61
CA THR A 73 23.61 2.39 2.59
C THR A 73 22.46 1.74 3.36
N SER A 74 22.77 0.72 4.13
CA SER A 74 21.79 0.06 5.02
C SER A 74 21.15 1.02 6.02
N ASP A 75 21.85 2.07 6.41
CA ASP A 75 21.42 3.04 7.42
C ASP A 75 20.70 4.24 6.82
N THR A 76 20.72 4.37 5.48
CA THR A 76 19.95 5.40 4.77
C THR A 76 18.47 5.21 5.07
N ILE A 77 17.76 6.32 5.36
CA ILE A 77 16.31 6.29 5.60
C ILE A 77 15.60 5.90 4.30
N ALA A 78 14.90 4.77 4.34
CA ALA A 78 14.13 4.25 3.22
C ALA A 78 12.67 4.72 3.25
N TYR A 79 12.13 4.90 4.46
CA TYR A 79 10.73 5.14 4.67
C TYR A 79 10.48 5.96 5.93
N MET A 80 9.58 6.93 5.87
CA MET A 80 9.13 7.69 7.03
C MET A 80 7.62 7.51 7.20
N CYS A 81 7.22 6.88 8.30
CA CYS A 81 5.82 6.61 8.60
C CYS A 81 5.34 7.52 9.73
N TYR A 82 4.30 8.30 9.48
CA TYR A 82 3.70 9.16 10.50
C TYR A 82 2.68 8.41 11.33
N THR A 83 2.81 8.51 12.65
CA THR A 83 1.85 7.97 13.61
C THR A 83 1.07 9.11 14.25
N SER A 84 -0.19 8.87 14.63
CA SER A 84 -1.06 9.87 15.27
C SER A 84 -0.53 10.39 16.62
N GLY A 85 0.43 9.69 17.23
CA GLY A 85 1.02 10.03 18.52
C GLY A 85 -0.01 10.13 19.66
N THR A 86 0.37 9.75 20.85
CA THR A 86 -0.50 9.89 22.04
C THR A 86 -0.53 11.32 22.59
N THR A 87 0.31 12.22 22.08
CA THR A 87 0.56 13.57 22.59
C THR A 87 0.12 14.71 21.66
N GLY A 88 -0.72 14.44 20.67
CA GLY A 88 -1.42 15.44 19.84
C GLY A 88 -0.83 15.67 18.46
N ARG A 89 0.49 15.88 18.27
CA ARG A 89 1.08 16.05 16.94
C ARG A 89 1.58 14.73 16.37
N PRO A 90 1.34 14.45 15.08
CA PRO A 90 1.91 13.27 14.41
C PRO A 90 3.43 13.25 14.55
N LYS A 91 3.99 12.04 14.69
CA LYS A 91 5.44 11.81 14.77
C LYS A 91 5.88 10.96 13.61
N GLY A 92 6.91 11.40 12.88
CA GLY A 92 7.53 10.64 11.80
C GLY A 92 8.50 9.60 12.36
N VAL A 93 8.19 8.32 12.15
CA VAL A 93 9.09 7.20 12.45
C VAL A 93 9.98 6.98 11.25
N MET A 94 11.28 7.17 11.43
CA MET A 94 12.28 6.97 10.38
C MET A 94 12.71 5.51 10.35
N LEU A 95 12.54 4.85 9.22
CA LEU A 95 12.91 3.46 9.00
C LEU A 95 14.01 3.38 7.94
N SER A 96 15.15 2.81 8.30
CA SER A 96 16.26 2.60 7.36
C SER A 96 15.99 1.41 6.43
N HIS A 97 16.77 1.29 5.36
CA HIS A 97 16.74 0.10 4.49
C HIS A 97 16.97 -1.18 5.31
N SER A 98 17.89 -1.14 6.28
CA SER A 98 18.14 -2.27 7.19
C SER A 98 16.91 -2.66 8.00
N ASN A 99 16.17 -1.68 8.54
CA ASN A 99 14.94 -1.96 9.30
C ASN A 99 13.90 -2.66 8.43
N MET A 100 13.63 -2.10 7.24
CA MET A 100 12.64 -2.65 6.33
C MET A 100 12.99 -4.07 5.87
N LEU A 101 14.23 -4.29 5.44
CA LEU A 101 14.71 -5.61 5.01
C LEU A 101 14.74 -6.64 6.15
N CYS A 102 15.06 -6.23 7.38
CA CYS A 102 15.06 -7.11 8.54
C CYS A 102 13.65 -7.67 8.80
N VAL A 103 12.64 -6.81 8.82
CA VAL A 103 11.25 -7.22 9.02
C VAL A 103 10.74 -8.09 7.87
N GLY A 104 11.05 -7.72 6.62
CA GLY A 104 10.68 -8.53 5.47
C GLY A 104 11.29 -9.94 5.51
N ARG A 105 12.57 -10.06 5.84
CA ARG A 105 13.24 -11.38 5.99
C ARG A 105 12.62 -12.21 7.11
N ALA A 106 12.31 -11.60 8.24
CA ALA A 106 11.66 -12.29 9.34
C ALA A 106 10.27 -12.81 8.93
N PHE A 107 9.49 -11.99 8.22
CA PHE A 107 8.18 -12.37 7.71
C PHE A 107 8.28 -13.53 6.72
N THR A 108 9.12 -13.40 5.69
CA THR A 108 9.26 -14.42 4.64
C THR A 108 9.78 -15.77 5.19
N ALA A 109 10.58 -15.73 6.26
CA ALA A 109 11.05 -16.95 6.92
C ALA A 109 9.97 -17.66 7.74
N VAL A 110 9.03 -16.91 8.32
CA VAL A 110 7.92 -17.47 9.13
C VAL A 110 6.78 -17.99 8.26
N GLU A 111 6.43 -17.23 7.21
CA GLU A 111 5.29 -17.54 6.34
C GLU A 111 5.66 -18.39 5.12
N ASP A 112 6.95 -18.79 4.97
CA ASP A 112 7.47 -19.58 3.83
C ASP A 112 7.04 -19.00 2.48
N VAL A 113 7.16 -17.67 2.33
CA VAL A 113 6.75 -16.95 1.10
C VAL A 113 7.66 -17.32 -0.06
N ARG A 114 7.06 -17.62 -1.21
CA ARG A 114 7.72 -18.10 -2.43
C ARG A 114 7.50 -17.15 -3.59
N GLU A 115 8.34 -17.27 -4.61
CA GLU A 115 8.19 -16.53 -5.88
C GLU A 115 6.83 -16.75 -6.57
N THR A 116 6.21 -17.92 -6.33
CA THR A 116 4.90 -18.29 -6.88
C THR A 116 3.72 -17.72 -6.10
N ASP A 117 3.95 -16.99 -5.02
CA ASP A 117 2.89 -16.43 -4.22
C ASP A 117 2.37 -15.11 -4.82
N ASP A 118 1.06 -14.91 -4.66
CA ASP A 118 0.35 -13.72 -5.07
C ASP A 118 -0.24 -13.02 -3.85
N PHE A 119 0.11 -11.75 -3.67
CA PHE A 119 -0.43 -10.88 -2.63
C PHE A 119 -1.34 -9.83 -3.25
N ILE A 120 -2.26 -9.29 -2.45
CA ILE A 120 -3.04 -8.11 -2.79
C ILE A 120 -2.67 -6.97 -1.85
N SER A 121 -2.21 -5.85 -2.43
CA SER A 121 -1.88 -4.61 -1.75
C SER A 121 -3.07 -3.66 -1.86
N TYR A 122 -3.85 -3.56 -0.81
CA TYR A 122 -5.05 -2.72 -0.77
C TYR A 122 -5.04 -1.74 0.41
N LEU A 123 -4.06 -1.86 1.27
CA LEU A 123 -3.90 -0.97 2.42
C LEU A 123 -3.16 0.30 1.99
N PRO A 124 -3.43 1.44 2.62
CA PRO A 124 -2.69 2.66 2.32
C PRO A 124 -1.19 2.48 2.57
N MET A 125 -0.35 2.95 1.64
CA MET A 125 1.11 2.94 1.80
C MET A 125 1.58 3.72 3.05
N ALA A 126 0.77 4.64 3.57
CA ALA A 126 1.01 5.28 4.86
C ALA A 126 1.06 4.28 6.04
N TRP A 127 0.59 3.08 5.85
CA TRP A 127 0.67 1.99 6.82
C TRP A 127 1.92 1.14 6.54
N VAL A 128 2.88 1.17 7.48
CA VAL A 128 4.15 0.44 7.34
C VAL A 128 3.96 -1.07 7.04
N GLY A 129 2.83 -1.63 7.44
CA GLY A 129 2.47 -3.01 7.15
C GLY A 129 2.43 -3.27 5.65
N ASP A 130 1.71 -2.47 4.88
CA ASP A 130 1.61 -2.66 3.44
C ASP A 130 2.96 -2.48 2.74
N ALA A 131 3.70 -1.43 3.08
CA ALA A 131 5.04 -1.22 2.54
C ALA A 131 5.97 -2.42 2.79
N THR A 132 5.85 -3.07 3.96
CA THR A 132 6.67 -4.24 4.30
C THR A 132 6.19 -5.50 3.58
N TYR A 133 4.90 -5.78 3.65
CA TYR A 133 4.34 -7.05 3.16
C TYR A 133 4.18 -7.09 1.65
N SER A 134 3.87 -5.96 1.03
CA SER A 134 3.72 -5.89 -0.42
C SER A 134 5.04 -5.60 -1.12
N VAL A 135 5.71 -4.48 -0.78
CA VAL A 135 6.90 -4.04 -1.50
C VAL A 135 8.14 -4.84 -1.08
N VAL A 136 8.47 -4.86 0.22
CA VAL A 136 9.72 -5.47 0.69
C VAL A 136 9.70 -6.98 0.50
N THR A 137 8.58 -7.63 0.77
CA THR A 137 8.43 -9.08 0.59
C THR A 137 8.60 -9.47 -0.89
N SER A 138 7.95 -8.75 -1.81
CA SER A 138 8.09 -9.02 -3.25
C SER A 138 9.53 -8.80 -3.74
N ILE A 139 10.23 -7.76 -3.26
CA ILE A 139 11.64 -7.55 -3.58
C ILE A 139 12.51 -8.73 -3.09
N LEU A 140 12.22 -9.29 -1.91
CA LEU A 140 13.01 -10.36 -1.31
C LEU A 140 12.75 -11.73 -1.92
N THR A 141 11.53 -12.00 -2.39
CA THR A 141 11.10 -13.35 -2.78
C THR A 141 10.79 -13.49 -4.26
N GLY A 142 10.52 -12.40 -4.96
CA GLY A 142 9.96 -12.42 -6.31
C GLY A 142 8.45 -12.65 -6.38
N ALA A 143 7.76 -12.75 -5.23
CA ALA A 143 6.31 -12.90 -5.17
C ALA A 143 5.61 -11.71 -5.85
N SER A 144 4.46 -11.98 -6.47
CA SER A 144 3.67 -10.96 -7.16
C SER A 144 2.87 -10.12 -6.17
N THR A 145 2.83 -8.81 -6.40
CA THR A 145 1.94 -7.88 -5.70
C THR A 145 0.92 -7.32 -6.66
N ASN A 146 -0.35 -7.54 -6.38
CA ASN A 146 -1.47 -7.07 -7.17
C ASN A 146 -2.16 -5.91 -6.42
N CYS A 147 -2.43 -4.81 -7.14
CA CYS A 147 -3.17 -3.68 -6.58
C CYS A 147 -4.63 -3.74 -7.07
N PRO A 148 -5.63 -3.62 -6.19
CA PRO A 148 -7.02 -3.52 -6.62
C PRO A 148 -7.24 -2.22 -7.39
N GLU A 149 -8.22 -2.20 -8.27
CA GLU A 149 -8.58 -1.02 -9.05
C GLU A 149 -9.12 0.11 -8.17
N SER A 150 -9.91 -0.26 -7.15
CA SER A 150 -10.44 0.66 -6.14
C SER A 150 -10.82 -0.09 -4.85
N PRO A 151 -11.04 0.62 -3.73
CA PRO A 151 -11.55 -0.03 -2.51
C PRO A 151 -12.87 -0.77 -2.71
N GLU A 152 -13.74 -0.27 -3.59
CA GLU A 152 -15.05 -0.85 -3.90
C GLU A 152 -14.93 -2.16 -4.69
N THR A 153 -13.88 -2.31 -5.49
CA THR A 153 -13.65 -3.52 -6.30
C THR A 153 -12.92 -4.62 -5.53
N LEU A 154 -12.34 -4.33 -4.38
CA LEU A 154 -11.48 -5.24 -3.62
C LEU A 154 -12.06 -6.66 -3.49
N GLN A 155 -13.34 -6.80 -3.19
CA GLN A 155 -13.95 -8.12 -3.03
C GLN A 155 -14.08 -8.91 -4.34
N ARG A 156 -14.31 -8.19 -5.46
CA ARG A 156 -14.31 -8.80 -6.79
C ARG A 156 -12.90 -9.24 -7.14
N ASP A 157 -11.93 -8.35 -6.92
CA ASP A 157 -10.53 -8.56 -7.26
C ASP A 157 -9.94 -9.73 -6.46
N LEU A 158 -10.28 -9.84 -5.17
CA LEU A 158 -9.93 -11.01 -4.34
C LEU A 158 -10.45 -12.33 -4.90
N ARG A 159 -11.65 -12.34 -5.51
CA ARG A 159 -12.21 -13.57 -6.10
C ARG A 159 -11.59 -13.89 -7.46
N GLU A 160 -11.26 -12.87 -8.24
CA GLU A 160 -10.67 -13.04 -9.57
C GLU A 160 -9.20 -13.44 -9.50
N LEU A 161 -8.44 -12.81 -8.61
CA LEU A 161 -7.02 -13.09 -8.40
C LEU A 161 -6.78 -14.38 -7.61
N GLY A 162 -7.62 -14.66 -6.61
CA GLY A 162 -7.41 -15.78 -5.70
C GLY A 162 -6.04 -15.73 -5.01
N PRO A 163 -5.65 -14.62 -4.35
CA PRO A 163 -4.30 -14.46 -3.80
C PRO A 163 -3.95 -15.59 -2.84
N THR A 164 -2.68 -16.00 -2.82
CA THR A 164 -2.17 -17.04 -1.92
C THR A 164 -1.96 -16.50 -0.50
N GLY A 165 -1.69 -15.18 -0.40
CA GLY A 165 -1.52 -14.46 0.86
C GLY A 165 -2.41 -13.23 0.96
N LEU A 166 -3.10 -13.08 2.10
CA LEU A 166 -3.90 -11.90 2.43
C LEU A 166 -3.58 -11.43 3.84
N ILE A 167 -3.07 -10.21 3.94
CA ILE A 167 -2.86 -9.53 5.22
C ILE A 167 -3.92 -8.47 5.37
N ALA A 168 -4.67 -8.55 6.46
CA ALA A 168 -5.79 -7.67 6.69
C ALA A 168 -5.90 -7.26 8.15
N ALA A 169 -6.38 -6.04 8.38
CA ALA A 169 -6.76 -5.59 9.72
C ALA A 169 -7.92 -6.44 10.26
N PRO A 170 -8.02 -6.65 11.59
CA PRO A 170 -9.09 -7.45 12.19
C PRO A 170 -10.49 -7.10 11.70
N ARG A 171 -10.76 -5.81 11.52
CA ARG A 171 -12.05 -5.32 11.02
C ARG A 171 -12.41 -5.82 9.62
N VAL A 172 -11.42 -6.03 8.76
CA VAL A 172 -11.65 -6.58 7.41
C VAL A 172 -12.11 -8.04 7.52
N TRP A 173 -11.46 -8.82 8.40
CA TRP A 173 -11.86 -10.20 8.65
C TRP A 173 -13.27 -10.30 9.22
N GLU A 174 -13.63 -9.41 10.15
CA GLU A 174 -14.98 -9.32 10.72
C GLU A 174 -16.02 -8.98 9.64
N SER A 175 -15.69 -8.07 8.73
CA SER A 175 -16.57 -7.71 7.61
C SER A 175 -16.78 -8.90 6.67
N ILE A 176 -15.70 -9.58 6.26
CA ILE A 176 -15.78 -10.77 5.41
C ILE A 176 -16.62 -11.87 6.09
N LEU A 177 -16.39 -12.10 7.39
CA LEU A 177 -17.15 -13.08 8.15
C LEU A 177 -18.64 -12.73 8.18
N SER A 178 -18.97 -11.46 8.44
CA SER A 178 -20.35 -10.99 8.49
C SER A 178 -21.07 -11.18 7.15
N GLU A 179 -20.40 -10.87 6.04
CA GLU A 179 -20.96 -11.09 4.70
C GLU A 179 -21.20 -12.59 4.41
N ILE A 180 -20.25 -13.45 4.80
CA ILE A 180 -20.42 -14.90 4.66
C ILE A 180 -21.61 -15.38 5.48
N GLN A 181 -21.77 -14.87 6.70
CA GLN A 181 -22.89 -15.24 7.58
C GLN A 181 -24.24 -14.83 6.99
N VAL A 182 -24.36 -13.58 6.51
CA VAL A 182 -25.58 -13.09 5.85
C VAL A 182 -25.93 -13.97 4.65
N LYS A 183 -24.96 -14.21 3.75
CA LYS A 183 -25.17 -15.09 2.59
C LYS A 183 -25.51 -16.53 2.98
N ALA A 184 -24.98 -17.02 4.09
CA ALA A 184 -25.27 -18.37 4.59
C ALA A 184 -26.67 -18.47 5.20
N GLU A 185 -27.22 -17.39 5.77
CA GLU A 185 -28.60 -17.33 6.25
C GLU A 185 -29.63 -17.43 5.13
N ASP A 186 -29.30 -16.89 3.95
CA ASP A 186 -30.14 -16.96 2.76
C ASP A 186 -30.13 -18.36 2.10
N LEU A 187 -29.20 -19.24 2.49
CA LEU A 187 -29.16 -20.60 1.98
C LEU A 187 -30.32 -21.42 2.51
N SER A 188 -30.95 -22.21 1.65
CA SER A 188 -32.03 -23.11 2.04
C SER A 188 -31.72 -24.59 1.74
N GLY A 189 -32.39 -25.49 2.48
CA GLY A 189 -32.34 -26.91 2.21
C GLY A 189 -30.94 -27.52 2.16
N ILE A 190 -30.65 -28.22 1.09
CA ILE A 190 -29.40 -28.97 0.88
C ILE A 190 -28.17 -28.05 0.93
N LYS A 191 -28.26 -26.83 0.36
CA LYS A 191 -27.13 -25.89 0.31
C LYS A 191 -26.70 -25.50 1.74
N ARG A 192 -27.65 -25.22 2.63
CA ARG A 192 -27.38 -24.91 4.04
C ARG A 192 -26.73 -26.11 4.76
N ALA A 193 -27.24 -27.32 4.54
CA ALA A 193 -26.68 -28.53 5.16
C ALA A 193 -25.21 -28.76 4.71
N VAL A 194 -24.93 -28.61 3.42
CA VAL A 194 -23.56 -28.71 2.87
C VAL A 194 -22.65 -27.65 3.46
N PHE A 195 -23.08 -26.40 3.48
CA PHE A 195 -22.28 -25.28 4.06
C PHE A 195 -21.94 -25.54 5.52
N ASN A 196 -22.94 -25.93 6.35
CA ASN A 196 -22.70 -26.20 7.77
C ASN A 196 -21.72 -27.37 7.97
N LYS A 197 -21.86 -28.46 7.21
CA LYS A 197 -20.93 -29.58 7.28
C LYS A 197 -19.49 -29.20 6.98
N PHE A 198 -19.24 -28.41 5.92
CA PHE A 198 -17.89 -27.95 5.59
C PHE A 198 -17.34 -26.97 6.61
N LYS A 199 -18.18 -26.05 7.10
CA LYS A 199 -17.80 -25.11 8.16
C LYS A 199 -17.35 -25.84 9.42
N ASP A 200 -18.15 -26.82 9.86
CA ASP A 200 -17.85 -27.57 11.09
C ASP A 200 -16.57 -28.41 10.93
N ALA A 201 -16.39 -29.05 9.77
CA ALA A 201 -15.17 -29.78 9.44
C ALA A 201 -13.92 -28.86 9.42
N ALA A 202 -14.02 -27.66 8.88
CA ALA A 202 -12.92 -26.68 8.86
C ALA A 202 -12.56 -26.21 10.28
N ILE A 203 -13.57 -25.96 11.13
CA ILE A 203 -13.35 -25.59 12.53
C ILE A 203 -12.65 -26.72 13.30
N GLU A 204 -13.08 -27.96 13.08
CA GLU A 204 -12.49 -29.12 13.74
C GLU A 204 -11.03 -29.35 13.30
N TYR A 205 -10.75 -29.20 12.01
CA TYR A 205 -9.39 -29.32 11.48
C TYR A 205 -8.41 -28.31 12.11
N ARG A 206 -8.87 -27.06 12.33
CA ARG A 206 -8.03 -26.01 12.94
C ARG A 206 -7.81 -26.19 14.45
N ARG A 207 -8.60 -27.03 15.14
CA ARG A 207 -8.43 -27.30 16.58
C ARG A 207 -7.43 -28.41 16.88
N LYS A 208 -7.01 -29.13 15.86
CA LYS A 208 -5.95 -30.17 15.93
C LYS A 208 -4.61 -29.58 15.61
#